data_b076abadc1989710cdcea0eeca136f1f
#
_entry.id   b076abadc1989710cdcea0eeca136f1f
#
_cell.length_a   1.000
_cell.length_b   1.000
_cell.length_c   1.000
_cell.angle_alpha   90.00
_cell.angle_beta   90.00
_cell.angle_gamma   90.00
#
_symmetry.space_group_name_H-M   'P 1'
#
loop_
_entity.id
_entity.type
_entity.pdbx_description
1 polymer ?
#
loop_
_entity_poly.entity_id
_entity_poly.type
_entity_poly.pdbx_seq_one_letter_code
_entity_poly.pdbx_strand_id
1 'polypeptide(L)'
;LARETSVVRLGALVTGNTYRNPAVLAKTVTTLDIVSGGRAQLGIGAGWFELEHDAFGVEFGTFTDRFEKLEEALQIILPMLRDERPSLDGKHYQVKDAINHPAPISRIPVMIGGSGEKKTLRLVAQYADESNLTCGLDEVPRKLDALAAHCQRLGRDRSEITVSLQTRACVARKQFSRLSARRC
;
A
#
# COMPACT_ATOMS: atom_id res chain seq x y z
N LEU A 1 13.83 10.14 -10.83
CA LEU A 1 12.85 11.02 -10.16
C LEU A 1 13.36 11.54 -8.84
N ALA A 2 13.93 10.69 -7.93
CA ALA A 2 14.39 11.12 -6.62
C ALA A 2 15.40 12.27 -6.66
N ARG A 3 16.26 12.29 -7.67
CA ARG A 3 17.29 13.33 -7.87
C ARG A 3 16.80 14.52 -8.69
N GLU A 4 15.73 14.34 -9.47
CA GLU A 4 15.18 15.37 -10.38
C GLU A 4 14.08 16.20 -9.73
N THR A 5 13.61 15.80 -8.54
CA THR A 5 12.58 16.48 -7.77
C THR A 5 13.05 16.73 -6.35
N SER A 6 12.49 17.75 -5.69
CA SER A 6 12.90 18.16 -4.34
C SER A 6 11.75 18.22 -3.33
N VAL A 7 10.49 18.20 -3.77
CA VAL A 7 9.32 18.44 -2.90
C VAL A 7 8.37 17.26 -2.86
N VAL A 8 8.10 16.62 -4.01
CA VAL A 8 7.10 15.56 -4.12
C VAL A 8 7.53 14.29 -3.41
N ARG A 9 6.60 13.60 -2.77
CA ARG A 9 6.81 12.25 -2.25
C ARG A 9 6.89 11.25 -3.39
N LEU A 10 7.63 10.17 -3.16
CA LEU A 10 7.91 9.13 -4.16
C LEU A 10 7.53 7.76 -3.62
N GLY A 11 6.71 7.04 -4.36
CA GLY A 11 6.28 5.68 -4.02
C GLY A 11 5.57 5.01 -5.19
N ALA A 12 5.39 3.71 -5.12
CA ALA A 12 4.51 2.99 -6.04
C ALA A 12 3.05 3.11 -5.58
N LEU A 13 2.11 3.20 -6.53
CA LEU A 13 0.66 3.19 -6.26
C LEU A 13 0.04 1.94 -6.92
N VAL A 14 0.07 0.78 -6.34
CA VAL A 14 0.87 0.32 -5.20
C VAL A 14 1.73 -0.86 -5.66
N THR A 15 2.78 -1.25 -4.91
CA THR A 15 3.50 -2.48 -5.21
C THR A 15 2.71 -3.70 -4.74
N GLY A 16 2.66 -4.76 -5.56
CA GLY A 16 2.13 -6.05 -5.15
C GLY A 16 3.07 -6.74 -4.17
N ASN A 17 2.54 -7.15 -3.02
CA ASN A 17 3.32 -7.85 -2.01
C ASN A 17 3.91 -9.19 -2.51
N THR A 18 3.26 -9.80 -3.48
CA THR A 18 3.64 -11.09 -4.07
C THR A 18 4.96 -11.09 -4.83
N TYR A 19 5.44 -9.93 -5.27
CA TYR A 19 6.63 -9.84 -6.13
C TYR A 19 7.97 -9.78 -5.37
N ARG A 20 7.97 -9.59 -4.04
CA ARG A 20 9.22 -9.37 -3.29
C ARG A 20 9.15 -9.93 -1.88
N ASN A 21 10.31 -10.34 -1.38
CA ASN A 21 10.48 -10.59 0.05
C ASN A 21 10.27 -9.28 0.83
N PRO A 22 9.47 -9.28 1.92
CA PRO A 22 9.14 -8.06 2.67
C PRO A 22 10.36 -7.35 3.27
N ALA A 23 11.36 -8.07 3.77
CA ALA A 23 12.57 -7.43 4.30
C ALA A 23 13.38 -6.74 3.20
N VAL A 24 13.44 -7.34 2.00
CA VAL A 24 14.09 -6.71 0.83
C VAL A 24 13.31 -5.47 0.38
N LEU A 25 11.98 -5.50 0.43
CA LEU A 25 11.15 -4.35 0.11
C LEU A 25 11.39 -3.21 1.12
N ALA A 26 11.46 -3.50 2.42
CA ALA A 26 11.77 -2.49 3.43
C ALA A 26 13.12 -1.80 3.14
N LYS A 27 14.17 -2.55 2.83
CA LYS A 27 15.49 -2.00 2.45
C LYS A 27 15.43 -1.15 1.17
N THR A 28 14.65 -1.58 0.18
CA THR A 28 14.47 -0.83 -1.07
C THR A 28 13.82 0.52 -0.81
N VAL A 29 12.76 0.56 0.00
CA VAL A 29 12.05 1.80 0.35
C VAL A 29 12.92 2.70 1.23
N THR A 30 13.69 2.14 2.16
CA THR A 30 14.68 2.89 2.94
C THR A 30 15.75 3.53 2.04
N THR A 31 16.24 2.80 1.04
CA THR A 31 17.18 3.37 0.07
C THR A 31 16.55 4.54 -0.70
N LEU A 32 15.28 4.40 -1.11
CA LEU A 32 14.55 5.50 -1.74
C LEU A 32 14.44 6.71 -0.80
N ASP A 33 14.17 6.49 0.48
CA ASP A 33 14.06 7.54 1.49
C ASP A 33 15.36 8.34 1.60
N ILE A 34 16.48 7.64 1.74
CA ILE A 34 17.83 8.26 1.82
C ILE A 34 18.15 9.04 0.53
N VAL A 35 17.99 8.43 -0.65
CA VAL A 35 18.35 9.05 -1.94
C VAL A 35 17.44 10.23 -2.27
N SER A 36 16.20 10.22 -1.79
CA SER A 36 15.24 11.31 -2.03
C SER A 36 15.29 12.42 -0.96
N GLY A 37 16.10 12.27 0.10
CA GLY A 37 16.13 13.23 1.20
C GLY A 37 14.85 13.18 2.06
N GLY A 38 14.37 11.98 2.41
CA GLY A 38 13.24 11.80 3.33
C GLY A 38 11.85 11.89 2.66
N ARG A 39 11.74 11.63 1.36
CA ARG A 39 10.47 11.76 0.62
C ARG A 39 9.86 10.43 0.18
N ALA A 40 10.37 9.31 0.68
CA ALA A 40 9.80 8.01 0.34
C ALA A 40 8.42 7.80 0.94
N GLN A 41 7.62 7.00 0.25
CA GLN A 41 6.33 6.46 0.69
C GLN A 41 6.25 5.00 0.27
N LEU A 42 5.80 4.13 1.15
CA LEU A 42 5.49 2.75 0.80
C LEU A 42 4.02 2.62 0.42
N GLY A 43 3.71 2.38 -0.85
CA GLY A 43 2.39 1.91 -1.27
C GLY A 43 2.43 0.40 -1.50
N ILE A 44 1.58 -0.35 -0.81
CA ILE A 44 1.56 -1.83 -0.86
C ILE A 44 0.13 -2.37 -1.00
N GLY A 45 -0.01 -3.52 -1.64
CA GLY A 45 -1.28 -4.23 -1.78
C GLY A 45 -1.08 -5.74 -1.89
N ALA A 46 -2.16 -6.50 -1.79
CA ALA A 46 -2.11 -7.96 -1.80
C ALA A 46 -1.73 -8.58 -3.17
N GLY A 47 -1.75 -7.79 -4.25
CA GLY A 47 -1.65 -8.29 -5.62
C GLY A 47 -3.02 -8.71 -6.16
N TRP A 48 -3.26 -8.47 -7.45
CA TRP A 48 -4.57 -8.74 -8.07
C TRP A 48 -4.49 -9.24 -9.52
N PHE A 49 -3.39 -8.98 -10.22
CA PHE A 49 -3.30 -9.24 -11.66
C PHE A 49 -2.58 -10.57 -11.91
N GLU A 50 -3.36 -11.64 -12.03
CA GLU A 50 -2.88 -13.01 -12.19
C GLU A 50 -2.04 -13.20 -13.47
N LEU A 51 -2.50 -12.64 -14.60
CA LEU A 51 -1.76 -12.74 -15.87
C LEU A 51 -0.32 -12.20 -15.80
N GLU A 52 -0.08 -11.17 -15.01
CA GLU A 52 1.26 -10.63 -14.81
C GLU A 52 2.12 -11.60 -13.96
N HIS A 53 1.52 -12.22 -12.96
CA HIS A 53 2.19 -13.23 -12.14
C HIS A 53 2.63 -14.43 -12.99
N ASP A 54 1.71 -14.92 -13.82
CA ASP A 54 1.99 -16.03 -14.75
C ASP A 54 3.11 -15.65 -15.72
N ALA A 55 3.04 -14.45 -16.31
CA ALA A 55 4.04 -13.96 -17.28
C ALA A 55 5.43 -13.83 -16.66
N PHE A 56 5.52 -13.54 -15.36
CA PHE A 56 6.80 -13.37 -14.65
C PHE A 56 7.24 -14.62 -13.90
N GLY A 57 6.46 -15.70 -13.92
CA GLY A 57 6.76 -16.91 -13.16
C GLY A 57 6.69 -16.70 -11.64
N VAL A 58 5.85 -15.77 -11.18
CA VAL A 58 5.64 -15.47 -9.76
C VAL A 58 4.36 -16.14 -9.29
N GLU A 59 4.42 -16.85 -8.18
CA GLU A 59 3.25 -17.49 -7.59
C GLU A 59 2.17 -16.46 -7.24
N PHE A 60 0.97 -16.61 -7.81
CA PHE A 60 -0.17 -15.76 -7.46
C PHE A 60 -0.82 -16.20 -6.14
N GLY A 61 -1.04 -17.49 -5.95
CA GLY A 61 -1.69 -18.05 -4.78
C GLY A 61 -3.19 -17.74 -4.70
N THR A 62 -3.84 -18.21 -3.66
CA THR A 62 -5.26 -17.93 -3.41
C THR A 62 -5.48 -16.51 -2.91
N PHE A 63 -6.72 -16.03 -2.99
CA PHE A 63 -7.10 -14.76 -2.37
C PHE A 63 -6.74 -14.69 -0.89
N THR A 64 -6.93 -15.79 -0.16
CA THR A 64 -6.61 -15.84 1.28
C THR A 64 -5.11 -15.78 1.52
N ASP A 65 -4.33 -16.58 0.79
CA ASP A 65 -2.86 -16.58 0.92
C ASP A 65 -2.26 -15.20 0.66
N ARG A 66 -2.72 -14.48 -0.37
CA ARG A 66 -2.23 -13.14 -0.66
C ARG A 66 -2.47 -12.14 0.47
N PHE A 67 -3.62 -12.23 1.16
CA PHE A 67 -3.92 -11.36 2.29
C PHE A 67 -3.18 -11.75 3.56
N GLU A 68 -2.96 -13.05 3.80
CA GLU A 68 -2.11 -13.55 4.88
C GLU A 68 -0.66 -13.13 4.65
N LYS A 69 -0.14 -13.33 3.44
CA LYS A 69 1.20 -12.84 3.02
C LYS A 69 1.34 -11.32 3.24
N LEU A 70 0.31 -10.53 2.88
CA LEU A 70 0.35 -9.07 3.10
C LEU A 70 0.39 -8.71 4.58
N GLU A 71 -0.39 -9.39 5.41
CA GLU A 71 -0.40 -9.11 6.85
C GLU A 71 0.93 -9.46 7.52
N GLU A 72 1.51 -10.62 7.22
CA GLU A 72 2.86 -11.00 7.69
C GLU A 72 3.93 -10.04 7.17
N ALA A 73 3.83 -9.61 5.91
CA ALA A 73 4.77 -8.64 5.35
C ALA A 73 4.72 -7.29 6.09
N LEU A 74 3.55 -6.81 6.47
CA LEU A 74 3.41 -5.58 7.24
C LEU A 74 4.03 -5.70 8.63
N GLN A 75 3.93 -6.87 9.27
CA GLN A 75 4.57 -7.15 10.57
C GLN A 75 6.11 -7.20 10.48
N ILE A 76 6.66 -7.44 9.30
CA ILE A 76 8.11 -7.38 9.06
C ILE A 76 8.53 -5.96 8.65
N ILE A 77 7.83 -5.37 7.69
CA ILE A 77 8.22 -4.10 7.07
C ILE A 77 8.11 -2.94 8.06
N LEU A 78 6.98 -2.83 8.79
CA LEU A 78 6.75 -1.68 9.66
C LEU A 78 7.81 -1.53 10.76
N PRO A 79 8.20 -2.58 11.50
CA PRO A 79 9.29 -2.47 12.46
C PRO A 79 10.61 -2.11 11.78
N MET A 80 10.95 -2.72 10.63
CA MET A 80 12.18 -2.39 9.91
C MET A 80 12.25 -0.91 9.49
N LEU A 81 11.12 -0.32 9.08
CA LEU A 81 11.05 1.12 8.74
C LEU A 81 11.12 2.04 9.96
N ARG A 82 11.05 1.49 11.17
CA ARG A 82 11.20 2.19 12.47
C ARG A 82 12.54 1.93 13.15
N ASP A 83 13.50 1.37 12.42
CA ASP A 83 14.82 0.95 12.92
C ASP A 83 14.74 -0.14 14.01
N GLU A 84 13.66 -0.93 14.01
CA GLU A 84 13.51 -2.09 14.86
C GLU A 84 13.98 -3.35 14.12
N ARG A 85 14.22 -4.43 14.87
CA ARG A 85 14.70 -5.73 14.34
C ARG A 85 13.65 -6.81 14.55
N PRO A 86 12.69 -6.96 13.62
CA PRO A 86 11.65 -7.97 13.76
C PRO A 86 12.19 -9.38 13.62
N SER A 87 11.60 -10.28 14.39
CA SER A 87 11.62 -11.73 14.17
C SER A 87 10.19 -12.20 13.99
N LEU A 88 9.94 -12.96 12.94
CA LEU A 88 8.65 -13.57 12.63
C LEU A 88 8.86 -15.00 12.15
N ASP A 89 8.17 -15.95 12.76
CA ASP A 89 8.03 -17.32 12.29
C ASP A 89 6.58 -17.52 11.81
N GLY A 90 6.30 -16.92 10.66
CA GLY A 90 4.96 -16.89 10.05
C GLY A 90 4.70 -18.11 9.15
N LYS A 91 3.48 -18.23 8.67
CA LYS A 91 3.09 -19.26 7.71
C LYS A 91 3.78 -19.07 6.35
N HIS A 92 3.97 -17.82 5.94
CA HIS A 92 4.46 -17.45 4.60
C HIS A 92 5.88 -16.85 4.63
N TYR A 93 6.24 -16.16 5.71
CA TYR A 93 7.54 -15.53 5.84
C TYR A 93 8.20 -15.87 7.17
N GLN A 94 9.50 -16.17 7.11
CA GLN A 94 10.33 -16.35 8.28
C GLN A 94 11.48 -15.35 8.23
N VAL A 95 11.61 -14.54 9.27
CA VAL A 95 12.74 -13.63 9.47
C VAL A 95 13.25 -13.73 10.90
N LYS A 96 14.54 -13.54 11.08
CA LYS A 96 15.18 -13.55 12.41
C LYS A 96 16.07 -12.34 12.54
N ASP A 97 15.74 -11.48 13.52
CA ASP A 97 16.52 -10.27 13.83
C ASP A 97 16.85 -9.44 12.57
N ALA A 98 15.83 -9.20 11.73
CA ALA A 98 16.01 -8.58 10.41
C ALA A 98 16.51 -7.14 10.54
N ILE A 99 17.66 -6.85 9.91
CA ILE A 99 18.35 -5.56 10.01
C ILE A 99 18.02 -4.68 8.82
N ASN A 100 17.60 -3.43 9.09
CA ASN A 100 17.42 -2.37 8.10
C ASN A 100 18.45 -1.25 8.30
N HIS A 101 19.71 -1.52 7.96
CA HIS A 101 20.80 -0.55 8.09
C HIS A 101 21.38 -0.19 6.71
N PRO A 102 21.65 1.10 6.39
CA PRO A 102 21.32 2.27 7.22
C PRO A 102 19.82 2.42 7.46
N ALA A 103 19.43 3.03 8.57
CA ALA A 103 18.04 3.32 8.91
C ALA A 103 17.41 4.37 7.98
N PRO A 104 16.07 4.42 7.84
CA PRO A 104 15.38 5.53 7.20
C PRO A 104 15.77 6.87 7.85
N ILE A 105 15.86 7.92 7.04
CA ILE A 105 16.15 9.29 7.54
C ILE A 105 14.89 10.07 7.87
N SER A 106 13.71 9.52 7.49
CA SER A 106 12.41 10.11 7.81
C SER A 106 11.42 9.03 8.27
N ARG A 107 10.27 9.46 8.82
CA ARG A 107 9.13 8.56 8.98
C ARG A 107 8.51 8.30 7.61
N ILE A 108 8.65 7.09 7.11
CA ILE A 108 8.08 6.65 5.82
C ILE A 108 6.60 6.31 6.01
N PRO A 109 5.65 7.05 5.39
CA PRO A 109 4.24 6.71 5.45
C PRO A 109 3.96 5.41 4.70
N VAL A 110 3.03 4.62 5.23
CA VAL A 110 2.59 3.36 4.62
C VAL A 110 1.16 3.49 4.12
N MET A 111 0.99 3.32 2.81
CA MET A 111 -0.30 3.29 2.13
C MET A 111 -0.68 1.86 1.77
N ILE A 112 -1.91 1.45 2.07
CA ILE A 112 -2.47 0.19 1.56
C ILE A 112 -3.52 0.50 0.49
N GLY A 113 -3.34 -0.12 -0.69
CA GLY A 113 -4.25 0.03 -1.83
C GLY A 113 -5.33 -1.05 -1.89
N GLY A 114 -6.52 -0.62 -2.31
CA GLY A 114 -7.68 -1.48 -2.51
C GLY A 114 -8.89 -1.10 -1.67
N SER A 115 -10.07 -1.65 -2.02
CA SER A 115 -11.37 -1.25 -1.45
C SER A 115 -12.13 -2.39 -0.77
N GLY A 116 -11.49 -3.53 -0.52
CA GLY A 116 -12.08 -4.68 0.12
C GLY A 116 -12.44 -4.41 1.59
N GLU A 117 -13.73 -4.35 1.91
CA GLU A 117 -14.21 -3.94 3.24
C GLU A 117 -13.75 -4.85 4.37
N LYS A 118 -13.75 -6.19 4.13
CA LYS A 118 -13.46 -7.17 5.19
C LYS A 118 -11.96 -7.36 5.46
N LYS A 119 -11.12 -7.38 4.41
CA LYS A 119 -9.69 -7.67 4.55
C LYS A 119 -8.83 -6.40 4.36
N THR A 120 -8.97 -5.70 3.22
CA THR A 120 -8.13 -4.54 2.93
C THR A 120 -8.31 -3.44 3.96
N LEU A 121 -9.56 -2.98 4.21
CA LEU A 121 -9.81 -1.89 5.14
C LEU A 121 -9.53 -2.26 6.60
N ARG A 122 -9.58 -3.56 6.96
CA ARG A 122 -9.10 -4.04 8.25
C ARG A 122 -7.59 -3.83 8.39
N LEU A 123 -6.82 -4.23 7.38
CA LEU A 123 -5.35 -4.04 7.39
C LEU A 123 -4.99 -2.55 7.36
N VAL A 124 -5.74 -1.73 6.62
CA VAL A 124 -5.59 -0.26 6.66
C VAL A 124 -5.76 0.25 8.08
N ALA A 125 -6.86 -0.09 8.75
CA ALA A 125 -7.13 0.36 10.11
C ALA A 125 -6.06 -0.08 11.12
N GLN A 126 -5.45 -1.24 10.89
CA GLN A 126 -4.46 -1.82 11.80
C GLN A 126 -3.04 -1.30 11.58
N TYR A 127 -2.64 -1.08 10.32
CA TYR A 127 -1.23 -0.90 9.96
C TYR A 127 -0.90 0.37 9.18
N ALA A 128 -1.87 0.98 8.46
CA ALA A 128 -1.55 2.00 7.47
C ALA A 128 -1.71 3.43 7.99
N ASP A 129 -0.91 4.35 7.45
CA ASP A 129 -1.07 5.79 7.57
C ASP A 129 -2.04 6.32 6.50
N GLU A 130 -2.14 5.61 5.37
CA GLU A 130 -2.92 6.03 4.21
C GLU A 130 -3.68 4.86 3.58
N SER A 131 -4.84 5.15 3.02
CA SER A 131 -5.65 4.23 2.23
C SER A 131 -5.86 4.78 0.83
N ASN A 132 -5.62 3.95 -0.19
CA ASN A 132 -5.98 4.30 -1.56
C ASN A 132 -7.15 3.42 -2.02
N LEU A 133 -8.32 4.03 -2.19
CA LEU A 133 -9.51 3.34 -2.66
C LEU A 133 -9.49 3.21 -4.20
N THR A 134 -9.97 2.06 -4.68
CA THR A 134 -10.12 1.73 -6.11
C THR A 134 -11.57 1.31 -6.37
N CYS A 135 -12.52 2.23 -6.19
CA CYS A 135 -13.96 1.99 -6.32
C CYS A 135 -14.67 3.15 -7.02
N GLY A 136 -15.94 2.99 -7.33
CA GLY A 136 -16.78 4.09 -7.83
C GLY A 136 -16.98 5.19 -6.78
N LEU A 137 -17.24 6.42 -7.23
CA LEU A 137 -17.49 7.56 -6.34
C LEU A 137 -18.69 7.32 -5.42
N ASP A 138 -19.70 6.64 -5.91
CA ASP A 138 -20.92 6.25 -5.20
C ASP A 138 -20.67 5.26 -4.06
N GLU A 139 -19.60 4.47 -4.15
CA GLU A 139 -19.23 3.49 -3.13
C GLU A 139 -18.39 4.09 -2.00
N VAL A 140 -17.77 5.26 -2.21
CA VAL A 140 -16.83 5.87 -1.25
C VAL A 140 -17.41 6.01 0.16
N PRO A 141 -18.65 6.54 0.36
CA PRO A 141 -19.22 6.66 1.71
C PRO A 141 -19.23 5.31 2.45
N ARG A 142 -19.72 4.26 1.80
CA ARG A 142 -19.76 2.90 2.39
C ARG A 142 -18.37 2.38 2.75
N LYS A 143 -17.35 2.67 1.95
CA LYS A 143 -15.96 2.28 2.26
C LYS A 143 -15.40 3.04 3.46
N LEU A 144 -15.72 4.32 3.58
CA LEU A 144 -15.34 5.13 4.73
C LEU A 144 -16.00 4.65 6.02
N ASP A 145 -17.29 4.29 5.96
CA ASP A 145 -18.02 3.71 7.11
C ASP A 145 -17.40 2.38 7.55
N ALA A 146 -17.07 1.51 6.59
CA ALA A 146 -16.40 0.24 6.88
C ALA A 146 -15.02 0.45 7.53
N LEU A 147 -14.24 1.41 7.04
CA LEU A 147 -12.94 1.76 7.63
C LEU A 147 -13.13 2.32 9.05
N ALA A 148 -14.08 3.22 9.26
CA ALA A 148 -14.39 3.78 10.58
C ALA A 148 -14.78 2.68 11.59
N ALA A 149 -15.61 1.70 11.17
CA ALA A 149 -15.98 0.56 12.00
C ALA A 149 -14.78 -0.33 12.37
N HIS A 150 -13.80 -0.51 11.47
CA HIS A 150 -12.55 -1.20 11.80
C HIS A 150 -11.71 -0.41 12.81
N CYS A 151 -11.55 0.90 12.59
CA CYS A 151 -10.82 1.77 13.51
C CYS A 151 -11.43 1.76 14.90
N GLN A 152 -12.76 1.87 15.01
CA GLN A 152 -13.49 1.80 16.29
C GLN A 152 -13.20 0.50 17.05
N ARG A 153 -13.20 -0.65 16.37
CA ARG A 153 -12.88 -1.96 16.99
C ARG A 153 -11.45 -2.05 17.51
N LEU A 154 -10.52 -1.30 16.89
CA LEU A 154 -9.11 -1.25 17.27
C LEU A 154 -8.79 -0.11 18.26
N GLY A 155 -9.78 0.72 18.63
CA GLY A 155 -9.55 1.91 19.46
C GLY A 155 -8.67 2.96 18.80
N ARG A 156 -8.61 2.99 17.44
CA ARG A 156 -7.81 3.92 16.66
C ARG A 156 -8.65 5.08 16.16
N ASP A 157 -8.13 6.30 16.23
CA ASP A 157 -8.80 7.45 15.62
C ASP A 157 -8.75 7.33 14.09
N ARG A 158 -9.94 7.36 13.46
CA ARG A 158 -10.08 7.32 12.00
C ARG A 158 -9.38 8.51 11.31
N SER A 159 -9.28 9.65 11.97
CA SER A 159 -8.64 10.86 11.43
C SER A 159 -7.13 10.71 11.22
N GLU A 160 -6.48 9.74 11.86
CA GLU A 160 -5.07 9.42 11.64
C GLU A 160 -4.78 8.82 10.25
N ILE A 161 -5.83 8.38 9.54
CA ILE A 161 -5.67 7.71 8.25
C ILE A 161 -6.13 8.64 7.12
N THR A 162 -5.19 9.07 6.29
CA THR A 162 -5.50 9.80 5.05
C THR A 162 -6.12 8.85 4.03
N VAL A 163 -7.21 9.28 3.36
CA VAL A 163 -7.84 8.48 2.32
C VAL A 163 -7.77 9.20 0.99
N SER A 164 -7.31 8.50 -0.02
CA SER A 164 -7.30 8.92 -1.42
C SER A 164 -8.14 7.98 -2.27
N LEU A 165 -8.61 8.46 -3.41
CA LEU A 165 -9.35 7.68 -4.40
C LEU A 165 -8.60 7.68 -5.72
N GLN A 166 -8.33 6.50 -6.26
CA GLN A 166 -7.88 6.37 -7.65
C GLN A 166 -9.09 6.47 -8.58
N THR A 167 -9.09 7.47 -9.43
CA THR A 167 -10.17 7.70 -10.39
C THR A 167 -9.63 8.16 -11.74
N ARG A 168 -10.48 8.11 -12.77
CA ARG A 168 -10.16 8.67 -14.08
C ARG A 168 -10.68 10.10 -14.14
N ALA A 169 -9.84 11.04 -14.54
CA ALA A 169 -10.22 12.41 -14.82
C ALA A 169 -10.17 12.66 -16.34
N CYS A 170 -11.26 13.15 -16.93
CA CYS A 170 -11.28 13.65 -18.29
C CYS A 170 -11.27 15.17 -18.25
N VAL A 171 -10.20 15.77 -18.76
CA VAL A 171 -10.13 17.24 -18.94
C VAL A 171 -10.53 17.54 -20.38
N ALA A 172 -11.70 18.18 -20.58
CA ALA A 172 -12.17 18.63 -21.88
C ALA A 172 -12.26 20.15 -21.93
N ARG A 173 -11.81 20.76 -23.02
CA ARG A 173 -12.16 22.17 -23.30
C ARG A 173 -13.66 22.26 -23.59
N LYS A 174 -14.31 23.34 -23.19
CA LYS A 174 -15.77 23.60 -23.25
C LYS A 174 -16.47 23.38 -24.63
N GLN A 175 -15.74 22.98 -25.68
CA GLN A 175 -16.24 22.77 -27.04
C GLN A 175 -16.71 21.33 -27.34
N PHE A 176 -16.59 20.39 -26.42
CA PHE A 176 -17.10 19.02 -26.62
C PHE A 176 -18.45 18.80 -25.92
N SER A 177 -19.48 19.44 -26.48
CA SER A 177 -20.83 18.97 -26.30
C SER A 177 -20.98 17.68 -27.10
N ARG A 178 -21.29 16.57 -26.40
CA ARG A 178 -21.57 15.22 -26.91
C ARG A 178 -20.33 14.32 -27.14
N LEU A 179 -19.80 13.79 -26.06
CA LEU A 179 -19.28 12.44 -26.10
C LEU A 179 -20.22 11.58 -25.23
N SER A 180 -21.07 10.82 -25.91
CA SER A 180 -21.82 9.73 -25.31
C SER A 180 -20.87 8.81 -24.57
N ALA A 181 -21.23 8.45 -23.34
CA ALA A 181 -20.60 7.42 -22.56
C ALA A 181 -20.62 6.09 -23.36
N ARG A 182 -19.61 5.85 -24.15
CA ARG A 182 -19.31 4.52 -24.65
C ARG A 182 -18.22 3.94 -23.77
N ARG A 183 -18.58 2.83 -23.16
CA ARG A 183 -17.76 1.97 -22.33
C ARG A 183 -16.39 1.74 -22.98
N CYS A 184 -15.33 2.00 -22.23
CA CYS A 184 -14.05 1.32 -22.37
C CYS A 184 -13.87 0.36 -21.21
#